data_a62828d039d462a7933bd63949641568
#
_entry.id   a62828d039d462a7933bd63949641568
#
_cell.length_a   1.000
_cell.length_b   1.000
_cell.length_c   1.000
_cell.angle_alpha   90.00
_cell.angle_beta   90.00
_cell.angle_gamma   90.00
#
_symmetry.space_group_name_H-M   'P 1'
#
loop_
_entity.id
_entity.type
_entity.pdbx_description
1 polymer ?
#
loop_
_entity_poly.entity_id
_entity_poly.type
_entity_poly.pdbx_seq_one_letter_code
_entity_poly.pdbx_strand_id
1 'polypeptide(L)'
;IIKKKSVFPPAIAALSIFTSGTVQACKGSAETDSYVSGQFVVATEHGVPCDGRTDAAEAIQRLIVDNPNKTIFFPDGVYMVSRPIDTPAEPTKSVSLVLGNYAVLKATESWVEGEAIVRLGAIEKANNINVNGSNYGIYGGIIDGSGVADGISIDGGRETKIENVSIKHVRVGVHIKYGANSGSSDADVSDVNITGNGKVNSIGLLVEGHDNTFTNMRIADVHIGVHLKTGGNSLRNIHPLYIFGKDQVYDSSCGFVIAWENNFLNYCYSDQFATGFKIGKGLHVNLTDCFCWWYSGKVPFQTAIECEGTLESMITGLQVGFHKDCQVLTLLKAEKGGKGQITNFILPENKYAADDASAFYIK
;
A
#
# COMPACT_ATOMS: atom_id res chain seq x y z
N ILE A 1 46.45 -9.13 22.93
CA ILE A 1 45.18 -8.73 23.59
C ILE A 1 44.86 -7.31 23.13
N ILE A 2 44.06 -7.16 22.08
CA ILE A 2 43.61 -5.85 21.58
C ILE A 2 42.11 -5.77 21.84
N LYS A 3 41.72 -4.92 22.78
CA LYS A 3 40.30 -4.57 23.04
C LYS A 3 39.81 -3.70 21.91
N LYS A 4 38.92 -4.19 21.02
CA LYS A 4 38.14 -3.37 20.11
C LYS A 4 36.99 -2.71 20.89
N LYS A 5 37.02 -1.39 21.01
CA LYS A 5 35.86 -0.59 21.41
C LYS A 5 34.91 -0.53 20.22
N SER A 6 33.69 -1.03 20.38
CA SER A 6 32.61 -0.80 19.46
C SER A 6 32.10 0.62 19.65
N VAL A 7 32.23 1.43 18.63
CA VAL A 7 31.61 2.75 18.55
C VAL A 7 30.30 2.56 17.79
N PHE A 8 29.19 2.58 18.50
CA PHE A 8 27.87 2.75 17.87
C PHE A 8 27.68 4.22 17.55
N PRO A 9 27.22 4.58 16.35
CA PRO A 9 26.80 5.94 16.08
C PRO A 9 25.54 6.26 16.89
N PRO A 10 25.37 7.49 17.38
CA PRO A 10 24.21 7.87 18.15
C PRO A 10 22.95 7.77 17.30
N ALA A 11 21.92 7.16 17.88
CA ALA A 11 20.57 7.17 17.32
C ALA A 11 20.17 8.62 17.02
N ILE A 12 19.72 8.86 15.81
CA ILE A 12 19.10 10.12 15.41
C ILE A 12 17.81 10.22 16.21
N ALA A 13 17.83 11.10 17.20
CA ALA A 13 16.64 11.49 17.92
C ALA A 13 15.76 12.30 16.96
N ALA A 14 14.75 11.66 16.44
CA ALA A 14 13.70 12.32 15.70
C ALA A 14 12.80 13.07 16.69
N LEU A 15 12.76 14.35 16.50
CA LEU A 15 11.65 15.25 16.78
C LEU A 15 11.13 15.37 18.23
N SER A 16 11.82 16.14 19.05
CA SER A 16 11.19 16.91 20.12
C SER A 16 11.25 18.40 19.75
N ILE A 17 10.37 18.84 18.89
CA ILE A 17 10.16 20.26 18.59
C ILE A 17 8.86 20.69 19.29
N PHE A 18 8.80 20.50 20.62
CA PHE A 18 7.95 21.27 21.51
C PHE A 18 8.63 21.33 22.88
N THR A 19 9.77 22.01 22.94
CA THR A 19 10.25 22.57 24.20
C THR A 19 10.31 24.08 24.03
N SER A 20 9.72 24.77 24.98
CA SER A 20 9.76 26.22 25.16
C SER A 20 11.19 26.78 25.13
N GLY A 21 11.75 26.83 23.96
CA GLY A 21 12.91 27.64 23.64
C GLY A 21 12.39 28.95 23.07
N THR A 22 12.63 30.06 23.75
CA THR A 22 12.46 31.40 23.23
C THR A 22 13.23 31.48 21.90
N VAL A 23 12.54 31.25 20.80
CA VAL A 23 13.00 31.67 19.49
C VAL A 23 13.03 33.19 19.59
N GLN A 24 14.26 33.75 19.57
CA GLN A 24 14.42 35.18 19.44
C GLN A 24 13.83 35.56 18.10
N ALA A 25 12.56 35.97 18.12
CA ALA A 25 11.83 36.37 16.94
C ALA A 25 12.64 37.51 16.27
N CYS A 26 13.09 37.26 15.05
CA CYS A 26 13.26 38.40 14.14
C CYS A 26 11.94 39.17 14.25
N LYS A 27 11.98 40.45 14.58
CA LYS A 27 10.83 41.32 14.62
C LYS A 27 10.17 41.38 13.23
N GLY A 28 9.42 40.34 12.92
CA GLY A 28 8.46 40.25 11.85
C GLY A 28 7.10 40.47 12.46
N SER A 29 6.34 41.34 11.85
CA SER A 29 5.05 41.82 12.26
C SER A 29 4.07 40.69 12.65
N ALA A 30 3.08 40.99 13.48
CA ALA A 30 1.99 40.12 13.92
C ALA A 30 1.20 39.39 12.81
N GLU A 31 1.53 39.63 11.55
CA GLU A 31 0.97 38.96 10.36
C GLU A 31 1.54 37.56 10.12
N THR A 32 2.74 37.23 10.64
CA THR A 32 3.35 35.92 10.40
C THR A 32 2.72 34.80 11.24
N ASP A 33 2.27 35.10 12.45
CA ASP A 33 1.60 34.09 13.30
C ASP A 33 0.19 33.75 12.76
N SER A 34 -0.49 34.70 12.10
CA SER A 34 -1.77 34.44 11.46
C SER A 34 -1.64 33.56 10.19
N TYR A 35 -0.49 33.61 9.50
CA TYR A 35 -0.26 32.83 8.30
C TYR A 35 -0.08 31.34 8.61
N VAL A 36 0.67 30.99 9.66
CA VAL A 36 0.87 29.59 10.07
C VAL A 36 -0.41 29.02 10.69
N SER A 37 -1.08 29.75 11.57
CA SER A 37 -2.34 29.30 12.18
C SER A 37 -3.47 29.12 11.17
N GLY A 38 -3.46 29.86 10.07
CA GLY A 38 -4.44 29.76 8.99
C GLY A 38 -4.31 28.55 8.08
N GLN A 39 -3.22 27.76 8.16
CA GLN A 39 -2.98 26.60 7.30
C GLN A 39 -3.53 25.29 7.89
N PHE A 40 -3.77 25.23 9.19
CA PHE A 40 -4.27 24.05 9.89
C PHE A 40 -5.67 24.25 10.40
N VAL A 41 -6.48 23.19 10.28
CA VAL A 41 -7.86 23.15 10.80
C VAL A 41 -7.98 21.92 11.67
N VAL A 42 -8.34 22.07 12.93
CA VAL A 42 -8.54 20.95 13.87
C VAL A 42 -10.00 20.48 13.80
N ALA A 43 -10.23 19.25 13.37
CA ALA A 43 -11.57 18.73 13.11
C ALA A 43 -12.53 18.86 14.29
N THR A 44 -12.07 18.54 15.49
CA THR A 44 -12.89 18.60 16.72
C THR A 44 -13.26 20.02 17.15
N GLU A 45 -12.43 21.02 16.84
CA GLU A 45 -12.74 22.44 17.10
C GLU A 45 -13.83 22.97 16.19
N HIS A 46 -14.09 22.28 15.08
CA HIS A 46 -15.18 22.57 14.13
C HIS A 46 -16.39 21.65 14.31
N GLY A 47 -16.50 20.99 15.46
CA GLY A 47 -17.65 20.18 15.81
C GLY A 47 -17.74 18.81 15.13
N VAL A 48 -16.63 18.30 14.57
CA VAL A 48 -16.59 16.94 14.04
C VAL A 48 -16.59 15.95 15.21
N PRO A 49 -17.62 15.06 15.33
CA PRO A 49 -17.69 14.10 16.42
C PRO A 49 -16.62 13.01 16.30
N CYS A 50 -16.01 12.64 17.43
CA CYS A 50 -15.00 11.61 17.54
C CYS A 50 -15.24 10.63 18.69
N ASP A 51 -16.52 10.42 19.03
CA ASP A 51 -16.99 9.66 20.19
C ASP A 51 -17.19 8.15 19.93
N GLY A 52 -16.92 7.69 18.70
CA GLY A 52 -17.12 6.31 18.28
C GLY A 52 -18.59 5.88 18.13
N ARG A 53 -19.53 6.83 18.08
CA ARG A 53 -20.97 6.58 18.00
C ARG A 53 -21.68 7.47 16.98
N THR A 54 -21.42 8.75 17.04
CA THR A 54 -22.05 9.77 16.18
C THR A 54 -21.39 9.73 14.80
N ASP A 55 -22.21 9.72 13.74
CA ASP A 55 -21.71 9.78 12.37
C ASP A 55 -21.04 11.13 12.07
N ALA A 56 -19.77 11.08 11.73
CA ALA A 56 -18.93 12.23 11.44
C ALA A 56 -18.86 12.57 9.94
N ALA A 57 -19.38 11.72 9.06
CA ALA A 57 -19.12 11.82 7.60
C ALA A 57 -19.54 13.18 7.03
N GLU A 58 -20.75 13.66 7.37
CA GLU A 58 -21.25 14.95 6.88
C GLU A 58 -20.41 16.13 7.40
N ALA A 59 -20.05 16.10 8.69
CA ALA A 59 -19.25 17.16 9.30
C ALA A 59 -17.82 17.21 8.70
N ILE A 60 -17.20 16.06 8.50
CA ILE A 60 -15.88 15.96 7.86
C ILE A 60 -15.95 16.46 6.41
N GLN A 61 -16.96 16.02 5.63
CA GLN A 61 -17.08 16.42 4.24
C GLN A 61 -17.29 17.93 4.09
N ARG A 62 -18.10 18.52 4.96
CA ARG A 62 -18.30 19.99 4.99
C ARG A 62 -17.00 20.71 5.35
N LEU A 63 -16.28 20.21 6.37
CA LEU A 63 -15.01 20.79 6.77
C LEU A 63 -13.99 20.81 5.61
N ILE A 64 -13.92 19.74 4.82
CA ILE A 64 -13.06 19.66 3.63
C ILE A 64 -13.45 20.72 2.60
N VAL A 65 -14.74 20.82 2.26
CA VAL A 65 -15.24 21.74 1.23
C VAL A 65 -15.05 23.21 1.64
N ASP A 66 -15.25 23.51 2.91
CA ASP A 66 -15.17 24.89 3.43
C ASP A 66 -13.71 25.36 3.66
N ASN A 67 -12.74 24.45 3.60
CA ASN A 67 -11.34 24.75 3.89
C ASN A 67 -10.37 24.33 2.74
N PRO A 68 -10.53 24.91 1.53
CA PRO A 68 -9.61 24.63 0.44
C PRO A 68 -8.16 25.06 0.80
N ASN A 69 -7.20 24.29 0.30
CA ASN A 69 -5.75 24.50 0.51
C ASN A 69 -5.31 24.49 1.98
N LYS A 70 -6.01 23.70 2.81
CA LYS A 70 -5.69 23.52 4.22
C LYS A 70 -5.25 22.09 4.51
N THR A 71 -4.57 21.95 5.64
CA THR A 71 -4.37 20.66 6.30
C THR A 71 -5.41 20.50 7.40
N ILE A 72 -6.18 19.42 7.34
CA ILE A 72 -7.17 19.09 8.37
C ILE A 72 -6.54 18.06 9.31
N PHE A 73 -6.42 18.43 10.56
CA PHE A 73 -5.92 17.56 11.62
C PHE A 73 -7.07 16.91 12.39
N PHE A 74 -7.01 15.60 12.51
CA PHE A 74 -7.92 14.77 13.30
C PHE A 74 -7.22 14.36 14.60
N PRO A 75 -7.53 14.96 15.75
CA PRO A 75 -7.06 14.49 17.04
C PRO A 75 -7.47 13.04 17.32
N ASP A 76 -6.80 12.40 18.29
CA ASP A 76 -7.12 11.04 18.71
C ASP A 76 -8.61 10.91 19.07
N GLY A 77 -9.22 9.83 18.61
CA GLY A 77 -10.64 9.53 18.78
C GLY A 77 -11.16 8.63 17.67
N VAL A 78 -12.41 8.20 17.78
CA VAL A 78 -13.06 7.34 16.79
C VAL A 78 -14.13 8.12 16.04
N TYR A 79 -13.87 8.39 14.78
CA TYR A 79 -14.75 9.09 13.85
C TYR A 79 -15.54 8.06 13.04
N MET A 80 -16.80 7.81 13.42
CA MET A 80 -17.67 6.91 12.68
C MET A 80 -18.08 7.57 11.36
N VAL A 81 -18.00 6.84 10.26
CA VAL A 81 -18.37 7.36 8.94
C VAL A 81 -19.31 6.39 8.22
N SER A 82 -20.45 6.90 7.74
CA SER A 82 -21.46 6.10 7.03
C SER A 82 -21.32 6.16 5.51
N ARG A 83 -20.44 7.01 5.00
CA ARG A 83 -20.18 7.21 3.57
C ARG A 83 -18.74 7.67 3.33
N PRO A 84 -18.22 7.58 2.09
CA PRO A 84 -16.89 8.06 1.73
C PRO A 84 -16.61 9.49 2.13
N ILE A 85 -15.37 9.74 2.51
CA ILE A 85 -14.79 11.07 2.72
C ILE A 85 -13.99 11.40 1.46
N ASP A 86 -14.45 12.41 0.73
CA ASP A 86 -13.92 12.77 -0.57
C ASP A 86 -13.09 14.04 -0.51
N THR A 87 -11.89 14.02 -1.11
CA THR A 87 -11.08 15.23 -1.27
C THR A 87 -11.14 15.76 -2.70
N PRO A 88 -10.94 17.07 -2.91
CA PRO A 88 -10.91 17.66 -4.25
C PRO A 88 -9.72 17.16 -5.08
N ALA A 89 -9.96 16.92 -6.38
CA ALA A 89 -8.90 16.66 -7.36
C ALA A 89 -8.24 17.95 -7.88
N GLU A 90 -8.93 19.07 -7.75
CA GLU A 90 -8.43 20.37 -8.22
C GLU A 90 -7.27 20.85 -7.34
N PRO A 91 -6.05 21.05 -7.89
CA PRO A 91 -4.87 21.40 -7.11
C PRO A 91 -5.01 22.71 -6.31
N THR A 92 -5.79 23.66 -6.81
CA THR A 92 -6.05 24.94 -6.11
C THR A 92 -7.01 24.81 -4.94
N LYS A 93 -7.61 23.64 -4.75
CA LYS A 93 -8.52 23.30 -3.65
C LYS A 93 -8.03 22.09 -2.85
N SER A 94 -6.77 21.70 -3.03
CA SER A 94 -6.22 20.49 -2.41
C SER A 94 -6.32 20.54 -0.88
N VAL A 95 -6.63 19.40 -0.28
CA VAL A 95 -6.73 19.25 1.18
C VAL A 95 -5.91 18.03 1.59
N SER A 96 -5.06 18.20 2.59
CA SER A 96 -4.37 17.09 3.23
C SER A 96 -5.05 16.70 4.54
N LEU A 97 -5.16 15.39 4.79
CA LEU A 97 -5.71 14.83 6.02
C LEU A 97 -4.57 14.30 6.89
N VAL A 98 -4.45 14.80 8.10
CA VAL A 98 -3.44 14.35 9.08
C VAL A 98 -4.17 13.78 10.29
N LEU A 99 -3.93 12.52 10.59
CA LEU A 99 -4.56 11.81 11.69
C LEU A 99 -3.58 11.63 12.84
N GLY A 100 -4.03 11.91 14.07
CA GLY A 100 -3.31 11.56 15.29
C GLY A 100 -3.04 10.05 15.37
N ASN A 101 -2.15 9.65 16.27
CA ASN A 101 -1.71 8.25 16.38
C ASN A 101 -2.86 7.26 16.62
N TYR A 102 -3.90 7.71 17.33
CA TYR A 102 -5.11 6.94 17.60
C TYR A 102 -6.38 7.64 17.07
N ALA A 103 -6.25 8.43 16.04
CA ALA A 103 -7.41 8.91 15.28
C ALA A 103 -7.85 7.78 14.32
N VAL A 104 -9.09 7.33 14.45
CA VAL A 104 -9.65 6.21 13.69
C VAL A 104 -10.81 6.72 12.85
N LEU A 105 -10.70 6.66 11.52
CA LEU A 105 -11.85 6.76 10.62
C LEU A 105 -12.44 5.36 10.45
N LYS A 106 -13.65 5.16 10.94
CA LYS A 106 -14.27 3.82 11.01
C LYS A 106 -15.60 3.75 10.28
N ALA A 107 -15.71 2.80 9.34
CA ALA A 107 -16.96 2.53 8.63
C ALA A 107 -18.07 2.05 9.59
N THR A 108 -19.28 2.57 9.41
CA THR A 108 -20.48 2.08 10.09
C THR A 108 -20.97 0.75 9.49
N GLU A 109 -21.84 0.03 10.20
CA GLU A 109 -22.45 -1.21 9.71
C GLU A 109 -23.30 -1.02 8.44
N SER A 110 -23.78 0.19 8.20
CA SER A 110 -24.59 0.54 7.02
C SER A 110 -23.77 0.89 5.78
N TRP A 111 -22.46 0.65 5.81
CA TRP A 111 -21.55 0.98 4.71
C TRP A 111 -21.91 0.27 3.41
N VAL A 112 -21.81 0.99 2.27
CA VAL A 112 -21.99 0.40 0.95
C VAL A 112 -20.71 -0.35 0.55
N GLU A 113 -20.83 -1.65 0.32
CA GLU A 113 -19.69 -2.50 -0.04
C GLU A 113 -19.02 -2.00 -1.35
N GLY A 114 -17.69 -2.01 -1.37
CA GLY A 114 -16.89 -1.63 -2.53
C GLY A 114 -16.49 -0.15 -2.59
N GLU A 115 -16.93 0.67 -1.64
CA GLU A 115 -16.50 2.06 -1.53
C GLU A 115 -15.37 2.21 -0.49
N ALA A 116 -14.39 3.07 -0.80
CA ALA A 116 -13.30 3.38 0.14
C ALA A 116 -13.73 4.42 1.17
N ILE A 117 -13.22 4.28 2.41
CA ILE A 117 -13.49 5.24 3.49
C ILE A 117 -12.96 6.63 3.12
N VAL A 118 -11.75 6.69 2.54
CA VAL A 118 -11.18 7.95 2.05
C VAL A 118 -10.92 7.82 0.55
N ARG A 119 -11.45 8.78 -0.21
CA ARG A 119 -11.24 8.84 -1.65
C ARG A 119 -10.53 10.15 -2.01
N LEU A 120 -9.23 10.02 -2.26
CA LEU A 120 -8.39 11.17 -2.62
C LEU A 120 -8.63 11.57 -4.07
N GLY A 121 -8.94 12.84 -4.29
CA GLY A 121 -9.22 13.37 -5.62
C GLY A 121 -10.55 12.91 -6.23
N ALA A 122 -11.56 12.63 -5.42
CA ALA A 122 -12.87 12.17 -5.89
C ALA A 122 -13.84 13.30 -6.23
N ILE A 123 -13.67 14.49 -5.65
CA ILE A 123 -14.47 15.66 -5.96
C ILE A 123 -13.84 16.40 -7.14
N GLU A 124 -14.67 16.83 -8.10
CA GLU A 124 -14.25 17.63 -9.26
C GLU A 124 -13.09 16.94 -9.99
N LYS A 125 -13.42 16.01 -10.87
CA LYS A 125 -12.44 15.25 -11.67
C LYS A 125 -11.41 16.19 -12.26
N ALA A 126 -10.15 15.96 -11.97
CA ALA A 126 -9.05 16.68 -12.59
C ALA A 126 -9.13 16.49 -14.10
N ASN A 127 -9.36 17.58 -14.83
CA ASN A 127 -9.46 17.53 -16.28
C ASN A 127 -8.10 17.38 -16.97
N ASN A 128 -7.01 17.41 -16.19
CA ASN A 128 -5.67 17.35 -16.75
C ASN A 128 -4.66 16.76 -15.75
N ILE A 129 -4.22 15.53 -16.00
CA ILE A 129 -3.13 14.88 -15.25
C ILE A 129 -1.79 15.61 -15.38
N ASN A 130 -1.65 16.49 -16.37
CA ASN A 130 -0.44 17.29 -16.56
C ASN A 130 -0.44 18.56 -15.70
N VAL A 131 -1.46 18.81 -14.90
CA VAL A 131 -1.41 19.85 -13.89
C VAL A 131 -0.53 19.34 -12.76
N ASN A 132 0.65 19.94 -12.63
CA ASN A 132 1.64 19.58 -11.62
C ASN A 132 1.07 19.80 -10.22
N GLY A 133 1.38 18.85 -9.34
CA GLY A 133 1.31 19.03 -7.91
C GLY A 133 -0.08 19.14 -7.33
N SER A 134 -0.81 18.04 -7.27
CA SER A 134 -1.94 17.99 -6.37
C SER A 134 -1.50 18.10 -4.91
N ASN A 135 -0.29 17.63 -4.57
CA ASN A 135 0.36 17.75 -3.25
C ASN A 135 -0.57 17.53 -2.04
N TYR A 136 -1.65 16.76 -2.21
CA TYR A 136 -2.54 16.39 -1.14
C TYR A 136 -2.31 14.93 -0.77
N GLY A 137 -2.69 14.57 0.43
CA GLY A 137 -2.49 13.22 0.90
C GLY A 137 -3.22 12.93 2.19
N ILE A 138 -3.00 11.71 2.68
CA ILE A 138 -3.41 11.28 4.01
C ILE A 138 -2.19 10.76 4.77
N TYR A 139 -2.08 11.16 6.01
CA TYR A 139 -0.92 10.92 6.87
C TYR A 139 -1.34 10.45 8.26
N GLY A 140 -0.76 9.35 8.71
CA GLY A 140 -0.96 8.83 10.07
C GLY A 140 -2.29 8.15 10.32
N GLY A 141 -2.53 7.78 11.57
CA GLY A 141 -3.78 7.25 12.09
C GLY A 141 -4.19 5.87 11.57
N ILE A 142 -5.48 5.60 11.73
CA ILE A 142 -6.08 4.29 11.46
C ILE A 142 -7.33 4.47 10.58
N ILE A 143 -7.42 3.66 9.54
CA ILE A 143 -8.61 3.49 8.71
C ILE A 143 -9.18 2.09 8.99
N ASP A 144 -10.38 2.01 9.56
CA ASP A 144 -11.03 0.72 9.91
C ASP A 144 -12.26 0.48 9.04
N GLY A 145 -12.16 -0.47 8.11
CA GLY A 145 -13.21 -0.85 7.19
C GLY A 145 -14.34 -1.68 7.80
N SER A 146 -14.25 -2.03 9.08
CA SER A 146 -15.26 -2.87 9.78
C SER A 146 -15.60 -4.19 9.05
N GLY A 147 -14.71 -4.68 8.16
CA GLY A 147 -14.90 -5.88 7.33
C GLY A 147 -15.74 -5.68 6.07
N VAL A 148 -16.28 -4.48 5.82
CA VAL A 148 -17.19 -4.17 4.71
C VAL A 148 -16.69 -3.10 3.75
N ALA A 149 -15.97 -2.09 4.23
CA ALA A 149 -15.46 -0.99 3.40
C ALA A 149 -14.10 -1.34 2.78
N ASP A 150 -13.73 -0.61 1.73
CA ASP A 150 -12.35 -0.47 1.28
C ASP A 150 -11.64 0.62 2.12
N GLY A 151 -10.32 0.60 2.15
CA GLY A 151 -9.54 1.53 2.96
C GLY A 151 -9.43 2.92 2.33
N ILE A 152 -8.41 3.10 1.47
CA ILE A 152 -8.12 4.37 0.82
C ILE A 152 -8.08 4.16 -0.68
N SER A 153 -8.71 5.06 -1.46
CA SER A 153 -8.51 5.11 -2.90
C SER A 153 -7.95 6.46 -3.34
N ILE A 154 -7.16 6.43 -4.42
CA ILE A 154 -6.79 7.60 -5.17
C ILE A 154 -7.63 7.58 -6.45
N ASP A 155 -8.65 8.41 -6.50
CA ASP A 155 -9.64 8.45 -7.58
C ASP A 155 -9.21 9.38 -8.72
N GLY A 156 -8.31 10.31 -8.44
CA GLY A 156 -7.73 11.22 -9.39
C GLY A 156 -6.56 12.00 -8.80
N GLY A 157 -5.81 12.66 -9.66
CA GLY A 157 -4.70 13.50 -9.24
C GLY A 157 -3.33 12.92 -9.55
N ARG A 158 -2.33 13.73 -9.31
CA ARG A 158 -0.92 13.43 -9.53
C ARG A 158 -0.12 13.81 -8.29
N GLU A 159 0.93 13.05 -8.00
CA GLU A 159 1.81 13.32 -6.84
C GLU A 159 1.07 13.21 -5.49
N THR A 160 0.02 12.38 -5.44
CA THR A 160 -0.78 12.15 -4.23
C THR A 160 -0.04 11.26 -3.24
N LYS A 161 -0.22 11.48 -1.95
CA LYS A 161 0.53 10.76 -0.90
C LYS A 161 -0.36 9.99 0.06
N ILE A 162 0.09 8.78 0.43
CA ILE A 162 -0.46 7.99 1.54
C ILE A 162 0.73 7.55 2.39
N GLU A 163 0.87 8.09 3.60
CA GLU A 163 2.05 7.85 4.42
C GLU A 163 1.72 7.50 5.88
N ASN A 164 2.41 6.50 6.42
CA ASN A 164 2.34 6.12 7.84
C ASN A 164 0.93 5.79 8.34
N VAL A 165 0.12 5.12 7.52
CA VAL A 165 -1.28 4.80 7.83
C VAL A 165 -1.45 3.32 8.17
N SER A 166 -2.24 3.02 9.20
CA SER A 166 -2.73 1.66 9.49
C SER A 166 -4.13 1.45 8.91
N ILE A 167 -4.29 0.52 7.99
CA ILE A 167 -5.57 0.19 7.35
C ILE A 167 -6.01 -1.18 7.86
N LYS A 168 -7.22 -1.30 8.38
CA LYS A 168 -7.70 -2.50 9.09
C LYS A 168 -9.05 -2.96 8.59
N HIS A 169 -9.23 -4.30 8.56
CA HIS A 169 -10.50 -4.98 8.28
C HIS A 169 -11.17 -4.51 6.98
N VAL A 170 -10.39 -4.44 5.90
CA VAL A 170 -10.83 -3.89 4.61
C VAL A 170 -10.94 -4.99 3.54
N ARG A 171 -11.79 -4.78 2.52
CA ARG A 171 -11.82 -5.62 1.33
C ARG A 171 -10.65 -5.29 0.40
N VAL A 172 -10.46 -4.01 0.06
CA VAL A 172 -9.27 -3.50 -0.65
C VAL A 172 -8.57 -2.50 0.26
N GLY A 173 -7.26 -2.69 0.48
CA GLY A 173 -6.50 -1.80 1.36
C GLY A 173 -6.27 -0.44 0.74
N VAL A 174 -5.46 -0.39 -0.30
CA VAL A 174 -5.19 0.81 -1.10
C VAL A 174 -5.54 0.52 -2.56
N HIS A 175 -6.32 1.42 -3.18
CA HIS A 175 -6.70 1.32 -4.58
C HIS A 175 -6.29 2.57 -5.35
N ILE A 176 -5.29 2.46 -6.21
CA ILE A 176 -4.95 3.52 -7.16
C ILE A 176 -5.82 3.31 -8.40
N LYS A 177 -6.90 4.10 -8.52
CA LYS A 177 -7.87 3.92 -9.61
C LYS A 177 -7.37 4.51 -10.93
N TYR A 178 -7.89 3.98 -12.02
CA TYR A 178 -7.70 4.59 -13.34
C TYR A 178 -8.67 5.76 -13.48
N GLY A 179 -8.16 6.97 -13.35
CA GLY A 179 -8.99 8.18 -13.42
C GLY A 179 -9.40 8.57 -14.85
N ALA A 180 -10.22 9.61 -14.99
CA ALA A 180 -10.89 9.98 -16.24
C ALA A 180 -9.94 10.37 -17.40
N ASN A 181 -8.70 10.79 -17.10
CA ASN A 181 -7.72 11.29 -18.08
C ASN A 181 -6.35 10.60 -17.96
N SER A 182 -6.30 9.28 -17.97
CA SER A 182 -5.10 8.45 -17.85
C SER A 182 -4.77 7.98 -16.42
N GLY A 183 -5.70 8.13 -15.50
CA GLY A 183 -5.56 7.55 -14.17
C GLY A 183 -4.93 8.47 -13.14
N SER A 184 -4.79 7.92 -11.96
CA SER A 184 -3.93 8.48 -10.94
C SER A 184 -2.51 8.12 -11.28
N SER A 185 -1.59 9.07 -11.22
CA SER A 185 -0.19 8.84 -11.53
C SER A 185 0.76 9.52 -10.55
N ASP A 186 2.01 9.05 -10.54
CA ASP A 186 3.08 9.59 -9.71
C ASP A 186 2.72 9.65 -8.21
N ALA A 187 1.86 8.74 -7.74
CA ALA A 187 1.54 8.65 -6.32
C ALA A 187 2.69 8.02 -5.53
N ASP A 188 2.92 8.55 -4.33
CA ASP A 188 3.82 7.98 -3.33
C ASP A 188 3.01 7.34 -2.19
N VAL A 189 3.18 6.03 -2.00
CA VAL A 189 2.56 5.28 -0.90
C VAL A 189 3.65 4.64 -0.06
N SER A 190 3.80 5.06 1.19
CA SER A 190 4.89 4.59 2.04
C SER A 190 4.48 4.34 3.48
N ASP A 191 5.17 3.38 4.11
CA ASP A 191 5.02 3.03 5.53
C ASP A 191 3.56 2.68 5.92
N VAL A 192 2.87 1.94 5.03
CA VAL A 192 1.48 1.55 5.20
C VAL A 192 1.36 0.10 5.67
N ASN A 193 0.57 -0.12 6.73
CA ASN A 193 0.24 -1.45 7.23
C ASN A 193 -1.23 -1.77 6.94
N ILE A 194 -1.48 -2.83 6.19
CA ILE A 194 -2.82 -3.26 5.77
C ILE A 194 -3.17 -4.60 6.42
N THR A 195 -4.35 -4.69 7.00
CA THR A 195 -4.98 -5.96 7.38
C THR A 195 -6.31 -6.06 6.64
N GLY A 196 -6.46 -7.08 5.81
CA GLY A 196 -7.70 -7.33 5.07
C GLY A 196 -8.83 -7.86 5.94
N ASN A 197 -9.93 -8.25 5.29
CA ASN A 197 -11.08 -8.86 5.94
C ASN A 197 -11.07 -10.41 5.87
N GLY A 198 -10.01 -11.00 5.33
CA GLY A 198 -9.85 -12.45 5.22
C GLY A 198 -10.77 -13.15 4.22
N LYS A 199 -11.39 -12.44 3.30
CA LYS A 199 -12.27 -13.01 2.28
C LYS A 199 -11.57 -13.23 0.94
N VAL A 200 -12.09 -14.13 0.12
CA VAL A 200 -11.53 -14.53 -1.18
C VAL A 200 -11.34 -13.39 -2.20
N ASN A 201 -12.10 -12.31 -2.08
CA ASN A 201 -12.00 -11.14 -2.94
C ASN A 201 -11.22 -9.97 -2.34
N SER A 202 -10.52 -10.20 -1.21
CA SER A 202 -9.73 -9.16 -0.57
C SER A 202 -8.38 -8.96 -1.26
N ILE A 203 -7.99 -7.69 -1.41
CA ILE A 203 -6.74 -7.27 -2.06
C ILE A 203 -6.05 -6.23 -1.18
N GLY A 204 -4.76 -6.40 -0.93
CA GLY A 204 -4.00 -5.43 -0.16
C GLY A 204 -3.77 -4.13 -0.91
N LEU A 205 -3.10 -4.22 -2.06
CA LEU A 205 -2.81 -3.10 -2.94
C LEU A 205 -3.31 -3.40 -4.35
N LEU A 206 -4.25 -2.59 -4.86
CA LEU A 206 -4.77 -2.66 -6.23
C LEU A 206 -4.34 -1.43 -7.02
N VAL A 207 -3.61 -1.63 -8.13
CA VAL A 207 -3.03 -0.54 -8.92
C VAL A 207 -3.57 -0.57 -10.35
N GLU A 208 -4.34 0.44 -10.70
CA GLU A 208 -4.87 0.70 -12.04
C GLU A 208 -4.36 2.03 -12.61
N GLY A 209 -3.68 2.85 -11.80
CA GLY A 209 -2.96 4.07 -12.22
C GLY A 209 -1.50 3.76 -12.59
N HIS A 210 -0.80 4.73 -13.18
CA HIS A 210 0.54 4.58 -13.74
C HIS A 210 1.63 5.28 -12.91
N ASP A 211 2.87 4.84 -13.06
CA ASP A 211 4.11 5.52 -12.62
C ASP A 211 4.17 5.77 -11.09
N ASN A 212 3.55 4.90 -10.30
CA ASN A 212 3.46 5.08 -8.85
C ASN A 212 4.63 4.42 -8.13
N THR A 213 4.97 4.96 -6.96
CA THR A 213 6.00 4.44 -6.05
C THR A 213 5.36 3.91 -4.77
N PHE A 214 5.69 2.66 -4.44
CA PHE A 214 5.23 1.98 -3.22
C PHE A 214 6.43 1.54 -2.40
N THR A 215 6.47 1.90 -1.11
CA THR A 215 7.62 1.60 -0.25
C THR A 215 7.19 1.18 1.15
N ASN A 216 7.88 0.18 1.72
CA ASN A 216 7.71 -0.24 3.12
C ASN A 216 6.27 -0.59 3.51
N MET A 217 5.60 -1.45 2.75
CA MET A 217 4.25 -1.87 3.09
C MET A 217 4.22 -3.27 3.71
N ARG A 218 3.39 -3.44 4.73
CA ARG A 218 3.03 -4.74 5.30
C ARG A 218 1.56 -5.01 5.03
N ILE A 219 1.28 -6.16 4.44
CA ILE A 219 -0.07 -6.52 4.02
C ILE A 219 -0.37 -7.90 4.61
N ALA A 220 -1.48 -8.05 5.33
CA ALA A 220 -1.86 -9.32 5.92
C ALA A 220 -3.35 -9.59 5.75
N ASP A 221 -3.74 -10.86 5.86
CA ASP A 221 -5.13 -11.31 5.86
C ASP A 221 -5.91 -10.90 4.60
N VAL A 222 -5.25 -11.05 3.45
CA VAL A 222 -5.81 -10.78 2.11
C VAL A 222 -5.65 -12.02 1.22
N HIS A 223 -6.50 -12.14 0.21
CA HIS A 223 -6.42 -13.21 -0.77
C HIS A 223 -5.36 -12.92 -1.85
N ILE A 224 -5.27 -11.65 -2.28
CA ILE A 224 -4.23 -11.15 -3.16
C ILE A 224 -3.46 -10.04 -2.44
N GLY A 225 -2.14 -10.19 -2.31
CA GLY A 225 -1.29 -9.18 -1.68
C GLY A 225 -1.27 -7.89 -2.48
N VAL A 226 -0.77 -7.98 -3.71
CA VAL A 226 -0.62 -6.86 -4.65
C VAL A 226 -1.16 -7.25 -6.02
N HIS A 227 -1.93 -6.39 -6.66
CA HIS A 227 -2.40 -6.58 -8.02
C HIS A 227 -2.07 -5.34 -8.87
N LEU A 228 -1.08 -5.48 -9.76
CA LEU A 228 -0.65 -4.44 -10.70
C LEU A 228 -1.33 -4.66 -12.05
N LYS A 229 -2.27 -3.79 -12.41
CA LYS A 229 -2.99 -3.82 -13.69
C LYS A 229 -2.44 -2.83 -14.71
N THR A 230 -1.42 -2.06 -14.34
CA THR A 230 -0.78 -1.02 -15.14
C THR A 230 0.73 -1.08 -14.98
N GLY A 231 1.46 -0.32 -15.79
CA GLY A 231 2.91 -0.29 -15.80
C GLY A 231 3.51 0.99 -15.22
N GLY A 232 4.85 1.05 -15.23
CA GLY A 232 5.63 2.15 -14.69
C GLY A 232 5.77 2.14 -13.17
N ASN A 233 5.19 1.17 -12.47
CA ASN A 233 5.17 1.18 -11.02
C ASN A 233 6.46 0.61 -10.42
N SER A 234 6.93 1.25 -9.36
CA SER A 234 8.09 0.84 -8.56
C SER A 234 7.66 0.39 -7.17
N LEU A 235 8.00 -0.84 -6.80
CA LEU A 235 7.69 -1.44 -5.50
C LEU A 235 8.97 -1.78 -4.77
N ARG A 236 9.10 -1.32 -3.53
CA ARG A 236 10.26 -1.65 -2.69
C ARG A 236 9.84 -2.03 -1.28
N ASN A 237 10.33 -3.18 -0.82
CA ASN A 237 10.05 -3.70 0.52
C ASN A 237 8.54 -3.84 0.80
N ILE A 238 7.84 -4.51 -0.11
CA ILE A 238 6.43 -4.83 0.06
C ILE A 238 6.31 -6.27 0.52
N HIS A 239 5.61 -6.49 1.64
CA HIS A 239 5.53 -7.79 2.29
C HIS A 239 4.07 -8.22 2.52
N PRO A 240 3.43 -8.88 1.57
CA PRO A 240 2.16 -9.56 1.79
C PRO A 240 2.34 -10.90 2.50
N LEU A 241 1.44 -11.16 3.43
CA LEU A 241 1.33 -12.40 4.23
C LEU A 241 -0.08 -12.99 4.11
N TYR A 242 -0.18 -14.24 3.67
CA TYR A 242 -1.42 -15.01 3.69
C TYR A 242 -1.70 -15.55 5.10
N ILE A 243 -2.92 -15.36 5.60
CA ILE A 243 -3.36 -15.87 6.91
C ILE A 243 -4.31 -17.04 6.71
N PHE A 244 -3.92 -18.24 7.19
CA PHE A 244 -4.76 -19.42 7.15
C PHE A 244 -5.93 -19.35 8.14
N GLY A 245 -7.01 -20.08 7.84
CA GLY A 245 -8.16 -20.21 8.73
C GLY A 245 -9.20 -19.09 8.61
N LYS A 246 -9.13 -18.33 7.55
CA LYS A 246 -10.15 -17.34 7.13
C LYS A 246 -11.00 -17.92 5.99
N ASP A 247 -11.96 -17.15 5.50
CA ASP A 247 -12.86 -17.56 4.40
C ASP A 247 -12.18 -17.59 3.03
N GLN A 248 -10.86 -17.51 3.01
CA GLN A 248 -10.05 -17.50 1.80
C GLN A 248 -9.85 -18.90 1.22
N VAL A 249 -9.77 -18.99 -0.10
CA VAL A 249 -9.40 -20.22 -0.81
C VAL A 249 -7.92 -20.16 -1.13
N TYR A 250 -7.12 -21.01 -0.47
CA TYR A 250 -5.65 -21.02 -0.57
C TYR A 250 -5.16 -21.15 -2.02
N ASP A 251 -5.72 -22.09 -2.79
CA ASP A 251 -5.24 -22.48 -4.11
C ASP A 251 -5.17 -21.34 -5.13
N SER A 252 -6.02 -20.32 -4.95
CA SER A 252 -6.05 -19.13 -5.80
C SER A 252 -5.39 -17.91 -5.16
N SER A 253 -4.82 -18.06 -3.96
CA SER A 253 -4.13 -16.96 -3.29
C SER A 253 -2.81 -16.61 -3.95
N CYS A 254 -2.49 -15.31 -4.02
CA CYS A 254 -1.30 -14.84 -4.70
C CYS A 254 -0.66 -13.63 -3.97
N GLY A 255 0.65 -13.68 -3.79
CA GLY A 255 1.38 -12.56 -3.20
C GLY A 255 1.39 -11.34 -4.12
N PHE A 256 1.79 -11.54 -5.38
CA PHE A 256 1.88 -10.47 -6.39
C PHE A 256 1.30 -10.95 -7.71
N VAL A 257 0.23 -10.31 -8.17
CA VAL A 257 -0.33 -10.48 -9.52
C VAL A 257 0.12 -9.29 -10.37
N ILE A 258 0.88 -9.56 -11.43
CA ILE A 258 1.45 -8.57 -12.32
C ILE A 258 0.83 -8.76 -13.70
N ALA A 259 -0.16 -7.94 -14.01
CA ALA A 259 -0.97 -8.05 -15.23
C ALA A 259 -0.56 -7.06 -16.34
N TRP A 260 0.52 -6.30 -16.14
CA TRP A 260 1.04 -5.34 -17.12
C TRP A 260 2.58 -5.28 -17.07
N GLU A 261 3.20 -4.87 -18.15
CA GLU A 261 4.65 -4.76 -18.30
C GLU A 261 5.26 -3.52 -17.62
N ASN A 262 6.59 -3.42 -17.60
CA ASN A 262 7.37 -2.30 -17.07
C ASN A 262 7.13 -2.01 -15.58
N ASN A 263 6.90 -3.04 -14.77
CA ASN A 263 6.87 -2.94 -13.33
C ASN A 263 8.19 -3.39 -12.72
N PHE A 264 8.64 -2.70 -11.67
CA PHE A 264 9.93 -2.90 -11.00
C PHE A 264 9.69 -3.27 -9.54
N LEU A 265 10.01 -4.51 -9.16
CA LEU A 265 9.86 -5.01 -7.80
C LEU A 265 11.23 -5.29 -7.21
N ASN A 266 11.57 -4.60 -6.13
CA ASN A 266 12.83 -4.76 -5.42
C ASN A 266 12.59 -5.13 -3.95
N TYR A 267 13.25 -6.21 -3.50
CA TYR A 267 13.12 -6.70 -2.12
C TYR A 267 11.65 -6.90 -1.69
N CYS A 268 10.82 -7.40 -2.61
CA CYS A 268 9.43 -7.74 -2.32
C CYS A 268 9.34 -9.18 -1.80
N TYR A 269 8.54 -9.39 -0.76
CA TYR A 269 8.51 -10.63 -0.01
C TYR A 269 7.10 -11.22 0.02
N SER A 270 6.88 -12.33 -0.68
CA SER A 270 5.62 -13.09 -0.64
C SER A 270 5.70 -14.16 0.44
N ASP A 271 4.79 -14.10 1.42
CA ASP A 271 4.76 -15.01 2.56
C ASP A 271 3.47 -15.84 2.57
N GLN A 272 3.58 -17.16 2.51
CA GLN A 272 2.52 -18.17 2.66
C GLN A 272 1.44 -18.21 1.55
N PHE A 273 1.54 -17.48 0.46
CA PHE A 273 0.58 -17.58 -0.64
C PHE A 273 0.80 -18.85 -1.47
N ALA A 274 -0.25 -19.38 -2.12
CA ALA A 274 -0.11 -20.51 -3.06
C ALA A 274 0.83 -20.16 -4.22
N THR A 275 0.74 -18.92 -4.75
CA THR A 275 1.65 -18.37 -5.75
C THR A 275 2.35 -17.12 -5.19
N GLY A 276 3.67 -17.09 -5.26
CA GLY A 276 4.46 -15.93 -4.85
C GLY A 276 4.28 -14.76 -5.80
N PHE A 277 4.68 -14.94 -7.06
CA PHE A 277 4.59 -13.96 -8.12
C PHE A 277 3.93 -14.56 -9.36
N LYS A 278 2.79 -14.02 -9.76
CA LYS A 278 2.09 -14.39 -10.99
C LYS A 278 2.27 -13.30 -12.03
N ILE A 279 2.87 -13.65 -13.19
CA ILE A 279 3.20 -12.73 -14.27
C ILE A 279 2.32 -13.05 -15.46
N GLY A 280 1.63 -12.06 -16.00
CA GLY A 280 0.79 -12.19 -17.19
C GLY A 280 1.56 -12.56 -18.46
N LYS A 281 0.86 -12.95 -19.49
CA LYS A 281 1.43 -13.49 -20.72
C LYS A 281 2.28 -12.47 -21.47
N GLY A 282 3.53 -12.82 -21.77
CA GLY A 282 4.45 -12.02 -22.60
C GLY A 282 4.96 -10.74 -21.96
N LEU A 283 4.81 -10.58 -20.64
CA LEU A 283 5.18 -9.35 -19.96
C LEU A 283 6.67 -9.27 -19.61
N HIS A 284 7.22 -8.07 -19.75
CA HIS A 284 8.57 -7.72 -19.31
C HIS A 284 8.51 -7.03 -17.94
N VAL A 285 8.86 -7.76 -16.90
CA VAL A 285 8.86 -7.32 -15.51
C VAL A 285 10.26 -7.50 -14.93
N ASN A 286 10.66 -6.64 -13.99
CA ASN A 286 11.92 -6.78 -13.27
C ASN A 286 11.65 -7.14 -11.82
N LEU A 287 12.08 -8.33 -11.39
CA LEU A 287 12.12 -8.75 -9.99
C LEU A 287 13.58 -8.79 -9.53
N THR A 288 13.91 -8.02 -8.50
CA THR A 288 15.28 -7.95 -7.97
C THR A 288 15.27 -8.20 -6.46
N ASP A 289 16.09 -9.14 -6.00
CA ASP A 289 16.26 -9.51 -4.60
C ASP A 289 14.93 -9.81 -3.89
N CYS A 290 14.00 -10.45 -4.60
CA CYS A 290 12.69 -10.80 -4.09
C CYS A 290 12.73 -12.14 -3.33
N PHE A 291 11.77 -12.35 -2.43
CA PHE A 291 11.73 -13.51 -1.54
C PHE A 291 10.35 -14.18 -1.54
N CYS A 292 10.33 -15.51 -1.53
CA CYS A 292 9.14 -16.32 -1.27
C CYS A 292 9.40 -17.21 -0.06
N TRP A 293 8.47 -17.23 0.90
CA TRP A 293 8.60 -18.03 2.11
C TRP A 293 7.33 -18.81 2.43
N TRP A 294 7.51 -20.07 2.88
CA TRP A 294 6.46 -20.93 3.39
C TRP A 294 6.88 -21.62 4.66
N TYR A 295 6.23 -21.32 5.78
CA TYR A 295 6.57 -21.91 7.08
C TYR A 295 5.59 -23.00 7.54
N SER A 296 4.43 -23.16 6.90
CA SER A 296 3.41 -24.14 7.31
C SER A 296 3.42 -25.37 6.41
N GLY A 297 3.56 -26.56 7.01
CA GLY A 297 3.41 -27.84 6.32
C GLY A 297 1.97 -28.19 5.91
N LYS A 298 1.01 -27.32 6.23
CA LYS A 298 -0.41 -27.53 5.88
C LYS A 298 -0.76 -27.05 4.46
N VAL A 299 0.18 -26.43 3.77
CA VAL A 299 -0.04 -25.97 2.39
C VAL A 299 0.12 -27.13 1.40
N PRO A 300 -0.85 -27.38 0.53
CA PRO A 300 -0.83 -28.53 -0.37
C PRO A 300 0.19 -28.40 -1.51
N PHE A 301 0.47 -27.16 -1.97
CA PHE A 301 1.48 -26.86 -2.99
C PHE A 301 1.88 -25.39 -2.93
N GLN A 302 3.05 -25.07 -3.48
CA GLN A 302 3.59 -23.72 -3.54
C GLN A 302 4.25 -23.50 -4.90
N THR A 303 4.03 -22.32 -5.48
CA THR A 303 4.68 -21.88 -6.71
C THR A 303 5.35 -20.54 -6.45
N ALA A 304 6.67 -20.45 -6.64
CA ALA A 304 7.38 -19.20 -6.44
C ALA A 304 7.06 -18.19 -7.56
N ILE A 305 7.24 -18.62 -8.82
CA ILE A 305 6.95 -17.82 -10.02
C ILE A 305 5.99 -18.60 -10.93
N GLU A 306 4.87 -17.98 -11.29
CA GLU A 306 3.95 -18.48 -12.31
C GLU A 306 3.87 -17.46 -13.46
N CYS A 307 4.15 -17.91 -14.72
CA CYS A 307 3.95 -17.10 -15.91
C CYS A 307 2.77 -17.64 -16.72
N GLU A 308 1.88 -16.76 -17.15
CA GLU A 308 0.81 -17.11 -18.09
C GLU A 308 1.38 -17.18 -19.52
N GLY A 309 2.12 -18.25 -19.82
CA GLY A 309 2.87 -18.45 -21.06
C GLY A 309 4.37 -18.58 -20.79
N THR A 310 5.20 -18.08 -21.70
CA THR A 310 6.66 -18.13 -21.58
C THR A 310 7.18 -17.09 -20.60
N LEU A 311 8.33 -17.34 -19.97
CA LEU A 311 9.03 -16.35 -19.17
C LEU A 311 9.72 -15.33 -20.10
N GLU A 312 9.30 -14.06 -20.04
CA GLU A 312 9.90 -12.94 -20.78
C GLU A 312 10.56 -11.91 -19.85
N SER A 313 10.47 -12.12 -18.55
CA SER A 313 10.89 -11.19 -17.50
C SER A 313 12.31 -11.45 -17.01
N MET A 314 12.92 -10.43 -16.39
CA MET A 314 14.20 -10.55 -15.70
C MET A 314 14.00 -10.72 -14.20
N ILE A 315 14.52 -11.81 -13.67
CA ILE A 315 14.44 -12.14 -12.23
C ILE A 315 15.86 -12.34 -11.72
N THR A 316 16.29 -11.50 -10.81
CA THR A 316 17.65 -11.54 -10.24
C THR A 316 17.61 -11.56 -8.73
N GLY A 317 18.41 -12.41 -8.09
CA GLY A 317 18.49 -12.47 -6.63
C GLY A 317 17.27 -13.11 -5.96
N LEU A 318 16.49 -13.92 -6.68
CA LEU A 318 15.34 -14.60 -6.09
C LEU A 318 15.79 -15.55 -4.98
N GLN A 319 15.25 -15.34 -3.78
CA GLN A 319 15.41 -16.27 -2.68
C GLN A 319 14.09 -17.00 -2.41
N VAL A 320 14.17 -18.32 -2.26
CA VAL A 320 13.03 -19.16 -1.89
C VAL A 320 13.38 -19.94 -0.64
N GLY A 321 12.50 -19.87 0.35
CA GLY A 321 12.64 -20.64 1.57
C GLY A 321 11.35 -21.32 1.98
N PHE A 322 11.45 -22.47 2.64
CA PHE A 322 10.30 -23.16 3.20
C PHE A 322 10.67 -24.03 4.39
N HIS A 323 9.70 -24.25 5.25
CA HIS A 323 9.85 -25.15 6.38
C HIS A 323 9.95 -26.59 5.90
N LYS A 324 10.72 -27.44 6.61
CA LYS A 324 10.95 -28.85 6.29
C LYS A 324 9.68 -29.68 6.05
N ASP A 325 8.54 -29.27 6.59
CA ASP A 325 7.27 -29.99 6.49
C ASP A 325 6.43 -29.57 5.27
N CYS A 326 6.87 -28.60 4.48
CA CYS A 326 6.23 -28.25 3.21
C CYS A 326 6.44 -29.36 2.18
N GLN A 327 5.37 -29.77 1.46
CA GLN A 327 5.39 -31.01 0.69
C GLN A 327 5.82 -30.84 -0.77
N VAL A 328 5.42 -29.76 -1.43
CA VAL A 328 5.68 -29.53 -2.86
C VAL A 328 6.02 -28.07 -3.11
N LEU A 329 7.11 -27.83 -3.82
CA LEU A 329 7.48 -26.51 -4.29
C LEU A 329 7.72 -26.56 -5.81
N THR A 330 7.06 -25.63 -6.53
CA THR A 330 7.38 -25.32 -7.92
C THR A 330 8.11 -23.99 -7.96
N LEU A 331 9.37 -23.98 -8.44
CA LEU A 331 10.12 -22.73 -8.57
C LEU A 331 9.57 -21.85 -9.70
N LEU A 332 9.40 -22.44 -10.87
CA LEU A 332 8.90 -21.76 -12.05
C LEU A 332 7.86 -22.64 -12.77
N LYS A 333 6.68 -22.07 -12.97
CA LYS A 333 5.64 -22.62 -13.85
C LYS A 333 5.50 -21.69 -15.05
N ALA A 334 5.97 -22.14 -16.23
CA ALA A 334 5.94 -21.38 -17.48
C ALA A 334 5.96 -22.33 -18.69
N GLU A 335 5.53 -21.84 -19.85
CA GLU A 335 5.73 -22.54 -21.12
C GLU A 335 7.20 -22.45 -21.57
N LYS A 336 7.62 -23.37 -22.43
CA LYS A 336 8.99 -23.39 -22.97
C LYS A 336 9.21 -22.30 -24.01
N GLY A 337 10.43 -21.76 -24.11
CA GLY A 337 10.89 -20.94 -25.24
C GLY A 337 10.91 -19.44 -25.00
N GLY A 338 10.73 -18.96 -23.78
CA GLY A 338 10.85 -17.54 -23.44
C GLY A 338 12.29 -17.01 -23.49
N LYS A 339 12.43 -15.67 -23.51
CA LYS A 339 13.72 -14.95 -23.49
C LYS A 339 14.09 -14.44 -22.09
N GLY A 340 13.20 -14.59 -21.11
CA GLY A 340 13.43 -14.19 -19.75
C GLY A 340 14.54 -14.99 -19.06
N GLN A 341 15.04 -14.49 -17.95
CA GLN A 341 16.15 -15.08 -17.22
C GLN A 341 15.89 -15.04 -15.71
N ILE A 342 16.29 -16.11 -15.03
CA ILE A 342 16.41 -16.14 -13.57
C ILE A 342 17.89 -16.30 -13.25
N THR A 343 18.47 -15.34 -12.52
CA THR A 343 19.89 -15.32 -12.18
C THR A 343 20.11 -15.07 -10.70
N ASN A 344 21.26 -15.52 -10.15
CA ASN A 344 21.65 -15.28 -8.76
C ASN A 344 20.57 -15.65 -7.74
N PHE A 345 20.04 -16.86 -7.82
CA PHE A 345 18.98 -17.32 -6.93
C PHE A 345 19.51 -18.16 -5.78
N ILE A 346 18.81 -18.15 -4.65
CA ILE A 346 19.05 -19.00 -3.49
C ILE A 346 17.83 -19.90 -3.29
N LEU A 347 18.07 -21.20 -3.36
CA LEU A 347 17.05 -22.22 -3.19
C LEU A 347 17.41 -23.12 -1.99
N PRO A 348 16.42 -23.63 -1.26
CA PRO A 348 16.68 -24.56 -0.18
C PRO A 348 17.23 -25.89 -0.72
N GLU A 349 18.14 -26.51 0.00
CA GLU A 349 18.66 -27.83 -0.35
C GLU A 349 17.55 -28.90 -0.31
N ASN A 350 17.49 -29.74 -1.36
CA ASN A 350 16.86 -31.06 -1.40
C ASN A 350 15.32 -31.21 -1.45
N LYS A 351 14.52 -30.24 -1.89
CA LYS A 351 13.07 -30.48 -2.05
C LYS A 351 12.47 -29.85 -3.30
N TYR A 352 12.85 -30.34 -4.45
CA TYR A 352 12.19 -29.95 -5.72
C TYR A 352 11.37 -31.11 -6.23
N ALA A 353 10.07 -30.94 -6.46
CA ALA A 353 9.35 -31.70 -7.44
C ALA A 353 9.74 -31.12 -8.82
N ALA A 354 10.76 -31.66 -9.43
CA ALA A 354 11.09 -31.40 -10.81
C ALA A 354 10.21 -32.26 -11.72
N ASP A 355 8.90 -32.10 -11.67
CA ASP A 355 8.04 -32.81 -12.62
C ASP A 355 8.02 -32.13 -14.01
N ASP A 356 8.69 -30.98 -14.16
CA ASP A 356 9.01 -30.43 -15.47
C ASP A 356 10.37 -29.72 -15.46
N ALA A 357 11.43 -30.50 -15.44
CA ALA A 357 12.81 -30.04 -15.64
C ALA A 357 13.03 -29.31 -17.00
N SER A 358 11.98 -29.17 -17.79
CA SER A 358 11.98 -28.55 -19.10
C SER A 358 11.79 -27.04 -19.09
N ALA A 359 11.48 -26.43 -17.95
CA ALA A 359 11.21 -24.99 -17.81
C ALA A 359 12.38 -24.20 -17.21
N PHE A 360 13.50 -24.82 -16.85
CA PHE A 360 14.61 -24.10 -16.25
C PHE A 360 15.59 -23.60 -17.31
N TYR A 361 15.54 -22.34 -17.65
CA TYR A 361 16.66 -21.61 -18.22
C TYR A 361 17.41 -20.89 -17.11
N ILE A 362 18.26 -21.64 -16.43
CA ILE A 362 19.23 -21.08 -15.48
C ILE A 362 20.51 -20.84 -16.26
N LYS A 363 20.96 -19.61 -16.38
CA LYS A 363 22.31 -19.25 -16.80
C LYS A 363 23.12 -18.78 -15.62
#